data_9cba068a4a199dd413ddd9ccae4b9597
#
_entry.id   9cba068a4a199dd413ddd9ccae4b9597
#
_cell.length_a   1.000
_cell.length_b   1.000
_cell.length_c   1.000
_cell.angle_alpha   90.00
_cell.angle_beta   90.00
_cell.angle_gamma   90.00
#
_symmetry.space_group_name_H-M   'P 1'
#
loop_
_entity.id
_entity.type
_entity.pdbx_description
1 polymer ?
#
loop_
_entity_poly.entity_id
_entity_poly.type
_entity_poly.pdbx_seq_one_letter_code
_entity_poly.pdbx_strand_id
1 'polypeptide(L)'
;MGSPLRQEPYAIPSVPSPPAKADQLVYGRNEQPRSTHDWCLYSFQWLVTMVYAVVWGYAIVGVGLNFQGARMTTYISAVVLTIGLSTLLQAWVGHRMAMVHGPNVIPSLAIVAAFTAGGEDYALQSFAAQAFAGIIIAVLVYLGAVRYIRKVWSPLVLGSMIIMIGLTVAEVGLTDMTQSGFGLGFFIALALALGASILAIRGRGVWATLPPVFIIVLGYIIFLALGRVDVNLVRQAPWLSVPKLFPYGRTLPSWDLVLIMLIVNIMAAMNFYGNLHGYAEVIKEKVHEGEERRSFLLFGLLETTLPGILGTPATVAYGENLGIVQLTRVAARAFVIVAAAIFVVLAFIGPFGALMAAMPKEVAGAVLLGIASTVIGIGANILSTAPAFDRREQTLVGFSIFLSLGLHLLPVETWHQTPKLIETVFSNPVISVIIFVLVFEKFIFPLSTPRKGTTQPISATNK
;
A
#
# COMPACT_ATOMS: atom_id res chain seq x y z
N MET A 1 -33.17 -27.09 -45.10
CA MET A 1 -31.78 -26.67 -45.27
C MET A 1 -31.65 -25.25 -44.74
N GLY A 2 -31.30 -25.10 -43.46
CA GLY A 2 -31.15 -23.82 -42.80
C GLY A 2 -29.66 -23.41 -42.85
N SER A 3 -29.38 -22.19 -43.29
CA SER A 3 -28.05 -21.63 -43.31
C SER A 3 -27.57 -21.36 -41.87
N PRO A 4 -26.28 -21.60 -41.53
CA PRO A 4 -25.76 -21.28 -40.21
C PRO A 4 -25.61 -19.74 -40.06
N LEU A 5 -26.22 -19.19 -39.02
CA LEU A 5 -26.01 -17.81 -38.60
C LEU A 5 -24.51 -17.57 -38.31
N ARG A 6 -23.86 -16.76 -39.12
CA ARG A 6 -22.55 -16.22 -38.78
C ARG A 6 -22.70 -15.32 -37.58
N GLN A 7 -22.16 -15.74 -36.45
CA GLN A 7 -21.93 -14.85 -35.33
C GLN A 7 -20.83 -13.86 -35.75
N GLU A 8 -21.18 -12.59 -35.92
CA GLU A 8 -20.18 -11.54 -36.06
C GLU A 8 -19.33 -11.48 -34.75
N PRO A 9 -18.01 -11.39 -34.86
CA PRO A 9 -17.17 -11.23 -33.67
C PRO A 9 -17.55 -9.93 -32.97
N TYR A 10 -17.80 -10.00 -31.67
CA TYR A 10 -18.05 -8.86 -30.79
C TYR A 10 -16.97 -7.80 -31.03
N ALA A 11 -17.31 -6.72 -31.72
CA ALA A 11 -16.43 -5.57 -31.87
C ALA A 11 -16.32 -4.91 -30.47
N ILE A 12 -15.16 -5.03 -29.84
CA ILE A 12 -14.84 -4.27 -28.63
C ILE A 12 -14.97 -2.79 -29.02
N PRO A 13 -15.88 -2.01 -28.38
CA PRO A 13 -15.99 -0.59 -28.67
C PRO A 13 -14.60 0.04 -28.42
N SER A 14 -14.04 0.68 -29.42
CA SER A 14 -12.84 1.48 -29.27
C SER A 14 -13.10 2.52 -28.16
N VAL A 15 -12.35 2.45 -27.06
CA VAL A 15 -12.38 3.48 -26.02
C VAL A 15 -12.11 4.81 -26.74
N PRO A 16 -13.02 5.81 -26.64
CA PRO A 16 -12.78 7.09 -27.28
C PRO A 16 -11.47 7.67 -26.74
N SER A 17 -10.57 8.03 -27.65
CA SER A 17 -9.34 8.74 -27.27
C SER A 17 -9.76 10.00 -26.49
N PRO A 18 -9.21 10.23 -25.29
CA PRO A 18 -9.55 11.43 -24.53
C PRO A 18 -9.20 12.68 -25.37
N PRO A 19 -10.03 13.74 -25.32
CA PRO A 19 -9.80 14.94 -26.11
C PRO A 19 -8.42 15.54 -25.77
N ALA A 20 -7.74 16.08 -26.79
CA ALA A 20 -6.36 16.57 -26.75
C ALA A 20 -6.00 17.57 -25.60
N LYS A 21 -6.98 18.16 -24.90
CA LYS A 21 -6.81 18.97 -23.69
C LYS A 21 -6.73 18.13 -22.39
N ALA A 22 -7.03 16.82 -22.43
CA ALA A 22 -7.04 15.97 -21.24
C ALA A 22 -5.62 15.59 -20.76
N ASP A 23 -4.59 15.87 -21.54
CA ASP A 23 -3.21 15.42 -21.33
C ASP A 23 -2.33 16.41 -20.52
N GLN A 24 -2.81 17.63 -20.24
CA GLN A 24 -2.03 18.62 -19.49
C GLN A 24 -2.37 18.59 -17.99
N LEU A 25 -1.32 18.57 -17.16
CA LEU A 25 -1.44 18.74 -15.72
C LEU A 25 -2.00 20.13 -15.42
N VAL A 26 -2.91 20.23 -14.44
CA VAL A 26 -3.40 21.50 -13.89
C VAL A 26 -2.29 22.17 -13.10
N TYR A 27 -1.51 21.34 -12.35
CA TYR A 27 -0.33 21.75 -11.62
C TYR A 27 0.79 20.74 -11.87
N GLY A 28 1.91 21.20 -12.43
CA GLY A 28 3.14 20.41 -12.56
C GLY A 28 3.85 20.20 -11.23
N ARG A 29 4.75 19.23 -11.17
CA ARG A 29 5.46 18.76 -9.97
C ARG A 29 6.06 19.86 -9.09
N ASN A 30 6.68 20.88 -9.69
CA ASN A 30 7.35 21.96 -8.99
C ASN A 30 6.58 23.31 -9.04
N GLU A 31 5.39 23.32 -9.60
CA GLU A 31 4.57 24.53 -9.64
C GLU A 31 4.09 24.93 -8.24
N GLN A 32 4.03 26.25 -8.03
CA GLN A 32 3.46 26.82 -6.82
C GLN A 32 1.95 27.01 -6.98
N PRO A 33 1.18 26.82 -5.92
CA PRO A 33 -0.25 27.08 -5.93
C PRO A 33 -0.58 28.51 -6.31
N ARG A 34 -1.57 28.70 -7.19
CA ARG A 34 -1.91 30.01 -7.78
C ARG A 34 -2.87 30.83 -6.92
N SER A 35 -3.58 30.17 -6.00
CA SER A 35 -4.57 30.83 -5.13
C SER A 35 -4.60 30.19 -3.72
N THR A 36 -5.09 30.97 -2.73
CA THR A 36 -5.33 30.44 -1.38
C THR A 36 -6.38 29.33 -1.38
N HIS A 37 -7.38 29.42 -2.27
CA HIS A 37 -8.39 28.36 -2.46
C HIS A 37 -7.74 27.04 -2.87
N ASP A 38 -6.81 27.07 -3.85
CA ASP A 38 -6.10 25.87 -4.30
C ASP A 38 -5.21 25.30 -3.20
N TRP A 39 -4.55 26.18 -2.41
CA TRP A 39 -3.80 25.76 -1.24
C TRP A 39 -4.66 24.96 -0.26
N CYS A 40 -5.82 25.48 0.10
CA CYS A 40 -6.74 24.81 1.02
C CYS A 40 -7.30 23.52 0.42
N LEU A 41 -7.81 23.57 -0.81
CA LEU A 41 -8.51 22.45 -1.43
C LEU A 41 -7.57 21.24 -1.63
N TYR A 42 -6.44 21.45 -2.28
CA TYR A 42 -5.56 20.33 -2.63
C TYR A 42 -4.72 19.86 -1.45
N SER A 43 -4.31 20.76 -0.53
CA SER A 43 -3.64 20.30 0.71
C SER A 43 -4.61 19.52 1.60
N PHE A 44 -5.87 19.93 1.69
CA PHE A 44 -6.90 19.18 2.41
C PHE A 44 -7.14 17.81 1.76
N GLN A 45 -7.18 17.71 0.45
CA GLN A 45 -7.31 16.43 -0.26
C GLN A 45 -6.15 15.48 0.11
N TRP A 46 -4.90 15.95 0.11
CA TRP A 46 -3.75 15.14 0.51
C TRP A 46 -3.76 14.80 2.00
N LEU A 47 -4.18 15.73 2.86
CA LEU A 47 -4.33 15.47 4.30
C LEU A 47 -5.32 14.32 4.55
N VAL A 48 -6.45 14.37 3.86
CA VAL A 48 -7.48 13.33 3.91
C VAL A 48 -6.95 11.98 3.45
N THR A 49 -6.13 11.97 2.40
CA THR A 49 -5.44 10.76 1.93
C THR A 49 -4.51 10.19 3.00
N MET A 50 -3.84 11.06 3.79
CA MET A 50 -2.99 10.61 4.90
C MET A 50 -3.81 10.04 6.07
N VAL A 51 -5.01 10.56 6.32
CA VAL A 51 -5.90 10.03 7.38
C VAL A 51 -6.28 8.58 7.10
N TYR A 52 -6.63 8.23 5.85
CA TYR A 52 -6.93 6.82 5.57
C TYR A 52 -5.70 5.93 5.65
N ALA A 53 -4.50 6.45 5.41
CA ALA A 53 -3.26 5.69 5.57
C ALA A 53 -3.06 5.20 7.02
N VAL A 54 -3.60 5.92 8.02
CA VAL A 54 -3.58 5.47 9.43
C VAL A 54 -4.34 4.16 9.60
N VAL A 55 -5.43 3.96 8.83
CA VAL A 55 -6.26 2.74 8.93
C VAL A 55 -5.47 1.48 8.62
N TRP A 56 -4.50 1.53 7.72
CA TRP A 56 -3.62 0.40 7.42
C TRP A 56 -2.79 -0.03 8.65
N GLY A 57 -2.19 0.94 9.34
CA GLY A 57 -1.47 0.67 10.58
C GLY A 57 -2.40 0.17 11.70
N TYR A 58 -3.56 0.80 11.83
CA TYR A 58 -4.57 0.42 12.82
C TYR A 58 -5.07 -1.02 12.60
N ALA A 59 -5.63 -1.31 11.42
CA ALA A 59 -6.32 -2.57 11.16
C ALA A 59 -5.35 -3.75 11.06
N ILE A 60 -4.23 -3.60 10.35
CA ILE A 60 -3.31 -4.74 10.14
C ILE A 60 -2.49 -4.99 11.40
N VAL A 61 -1.75 -4.01 11.90
CA VAL A 61 -0.81 -4.23 13.01
C VAL A 61 -1.44 -3.96 14.37
N GLY A 62 -2.15 -2.84 14.55
CA GLY A 62 -2.75 -2.49 15.83
C GLY A 62 -3.76 -3.54 16.29
N VAL A 63 -4.70 -3.89 15.43
CA VAL A 63 -5.70 -4.94 15.68
C VAL A 63 -5.05 -6.32 15.68
N GLY A 64 -4.16 -6.60 14.72
CA GLY A 64 -3.47 -7.89 14.60
C GLY A 64 -2.60 -8.25 15.83
N LEU A 65 -2.02 -7.26 16.51
CA LEU A 65 -1.29 -7.43 17.77
C LEU A 65 -2.16 -7.22 19.02
N ASN A 66 -3.48 -7.14 18.86
CA ASN A 66 -4.44 -6.93 19.97
C ASN A 66 -4.15 -5.68 20.81
N PHE A 67 -3.63 -4.60 20.23
CA PHE A 67 -3.44 -3.35 20.95
C PHE A 67 -4.78 -2.71 21.29
N GLN A 68 -4.91 -2.19 22.52
CA GLN A 68 -6.14 -1.60 23.04
C GLN A 68 -5.87 -0.37 23.92
N GLY A 69 -6.86 0.48 24.07
CA GLY A 69 -6.82 1.62 24.97
C GLY A 69 -5.61 2.56 24.73
N ALA A 70 -4.92 2.91 25.79
CA ALA A 70 -3.76 3.82 25.76
C ALA A 70 -2.61 3.28 24.88
N ARG A 71 -2.42 1.94 24.82
CA ARG A 71 -1.39 1.34 23.97
C ARG A 71 -1.69 1.56 22.49
N MET A 72 -2.94 1.34 22.07
CA MET A 72 -3.39 1.63 20.71
C MET A 72 -3.23 3.12 20.39
N THR A 73 -3.62 4.02 21.29
CA THR A 73 -3.48 5.47 21.10
C THR A 73 -2.02 5.88 20.90
N THR A 74 -1.10 5.38 21.73
CA THR A 74 0.34 5.68 21.61
C THR A 74 0.91 5.14 20.29
N TYR A 75 0.53 3.92 19.91
CA TYR A 75 0.91 3.30 18.65
C TYR A 75 0.42 4.12 17.45
N ILE A 76 -0.86 4.54 17.45
CA ILE A 76 -1.43 5.35 16.37
C ILE A 76 -0.76 6.72 16.28
N SER A 77 -0.45 7.39 17.40
CA SER A 77 0.31 8.64 17.37
C SER A 77 1.69 8.46 16.69
N ALA A 78 2.37 7.34 16.94
CA ALA A 78 3.61 7.01 16.27
C ALA A 78 3.41 6.71 14.77
N VAL A 79 2.35 6.00 14.38
CA VAL A 79 1.97 5.77 12.98
C VAL A 79 1.71 7.09 12.26
N VAL A 80 0.96 8.02 12.86
CA VAL A 80 0.70 9.36 12.31
C VAL A 80 2.02 10.12 12.10
N LEU A 81 2.95 10.06 13.08
CA LEU A 81 4.25 10.70 12.96
C LEU A 81 5.08 10.12 11.80
N THR A 82 5.12 8.80 11.67
CA THR A 82 5.89 8.14 10.59
C THR A 82 5.31 8.45 9.21
N ILE A 83 3.99 8.45 9.05
CA ILE A 83 3.32 8.88 7.81
C ILE A 83 3.70 10.33 7.47
N GLY A 84 3.58 11.22 8.45
CA GLY A 84 3.89 12.64 8.27
C GLY A 84 5.34 12.90 7.87
N LEU A 85 6.30 12.35 8.63
CA LEU A 85 7.72 12.55 8.38
C LEU A 85 8.18 11.90 7.06
N SER A 86 7.74 10.67 6.78
CA SER A 86 8.08 9.97 5.53
C SER A 86 7.57 10.74 4.31
N THR A 87 6.30 11.14 4.33
CA THR A 87 5.70 11.93 3.25
C THR A 87 6.39 13.29 3.09
N LEU A 88 6.61 14.01 4.19
CA LEU A 88 7.24 15.33 4.18
C LEU A 88 8.65 15.29 3.59
N LEU A 89 9.50 14.42 4.11
CA LEU A 89 10.91 14.39 3.72
C LEU A 89 11.11 13.78 2.33
N GLN A 90 10.31 12.80 1.94
CA GLN A 90 10.34 12.27 0.58
C GLN A 90 9.87 13.31 -0.45
N ALA A 91 8.77 14.02 -0.18
CA ALA A 91 8.30 15.09 -1.08
C ALA A 91 9.21 16.30 -1.12
N TRP A 92 9.95 16.60 -0.04
CA TRP A 92 10.84 17.76 0.04
C TRP A 92 12.22 17.47 -0.53
N VAL A 93 12.89 16.41 -0.05
CA VAL A 93 14.31 16.12 -0.32
C VAL A 93 14.49 14.86 -1.18
N GLY A 94 13.66 13.82 -0.99
CA GLY A 94 13.76 12.52 -1.66
C GLY A 94 13.41 12.58 -3.15
N HIS A 95 12.35 11.90 -3.53
CA HIS A 95 11.85 11.86 -4.92
C HIS A 95 11.19 13.17 -5.37
N ARG A 96 10.79 14.04 -4.44
CA ARG A 96 10.24 15.38 -4.73
C ARG A 96 8.94 15.35 -5.56
N MET A 97 8.10 14.32 -5.36
CA MET A 97 6.80 14.12 -6.01
C MET A 97 5.66 14.21 -4.97
N ALA A 98 4.44 14.47 -5.43
CA ALA A 98 3.26 14.52 -4.58
C ALA A 98 2.76 13.09 -4.30
N MET A 99 3.41 12.40 -3.37
CA MET A 99 3.09 11.03 -2.98
C MET A 99 2.98 10.93 -1.45
N VAL A 100 1.88 10.34 -0.97
CA VAL A 100 1.70 9.97 0.43
C VAL A 100 2.43 8.65 0.69
N HIS A 101 3.15 8.61 1.80
CA HIS A 101 3.81 7.43 2.34
C HIS A 101 3.10 6.98 3.60
N GLY A 102 2.81 5.69 3.70
CA GLY A 102 2.12 5.14 4.87
C GLY A 102 2.53 3.70 5.14
N PRO A 103 1.98 3.07 6.20
CA PRO A 103 2.30 1.71 6.62
C PRO A 103 2.27 0.72 5.45
N ASN A 104 3.36 0.01 5.26
CA ASN A 104 3.50 -0.97 4.19
C ASN A 104 2.91 -2.31 4.63
N VAL A 105 2.04 -2.87 3.79
CA VAL A 105 1.37 -4.15 4.05
C VAL A 105 2.38 -5.29 4.21
N ILE A 106 3.46 -5.33 3.42
CA ILE A 106 4.42 -6.44 3.42
C ILE A 106 5.09 -6.61 4.80
N PRO A 107 5.79 -5.61 5.37
CA PRO A 107 6.33 -5.70 6.72
C PRO A 107 5.23 -5.76 7.80
N SER A 108 4.07 -5.13 7.60
CA SER A 108 2.95 -5.21 8.55
C SER A 108 2.47 -6.64 8.75
N LEU A 109 2.27 -7.39 7.66
CA LEU A 109 1.87 -8.80 7.72
C LEU A 109 2.97 -9.69 8.29
N ALA A 110 4.25 -9.37 8.04
CA ALA A 110 5.35 -10.12 8.64
C ALA A 110 5.42 -9.94 10.17
N ILE A 111 5.10 -8.74 10.69
CA ILE A 111 4.98 -8.47 12.11
C ILE A 111 3.83 -9.28 12.73
N VAL A 112 2.67 -9.35 12.04
CA VAL A 112 1.52 -10.15 12.50
C VAL A 112 1.81 -11.65 12.40
N ALA A 113 2.49 -12.11 11.34
CA ALA A 113 2.93 -13.50 11.22
C ALA A 113 3.93 -13.88 12.34
N ALA A 114 4.82 -12.97 12.73
CA ALA A 114 5.70 -13.19 13.87
C ALA A 114 4.93 -13.34 15.20
N PHE A 115 3.79 -12.65 15.36
CA PHE A 115 2.89 -12.83 16.52
C PHE A 115 2.32 -14.26 16.55
N THR A 116 1.87 -14.76 15.41
CA THR A 116 1.35 -16.13 15.30
C THR A 116 2.43 -17.18 15.57
N ALA A 117 3.63 -16.98 15.04
CA ALA A 117 4.74 -17.93 15.12
C ALA A 117 5.47 -17.96 16.48
N GLY A 118 5.50 -16.86 17.23
CA GLY A 118 6.29 -16.75 18.45
C GLY A 118 5.69 -15.92 19.58
N GLY A 119 4.43 -15.50 19.44
CA GLY A 119 3.72 -14.70 20.43
C GLY A 119 4.09 -13.22 20.44
N GLU A 120 3.61 -12.51 21.45
CA GLU A 120 3.70 -11.05 21.52
C GLU A 120 5.16 -10.55 21.58
N ASP A 121 5.98 -11.12 22.44
CA ASP A 121 7.38 -10.67 22.60
C ASP A 121 8.20 -10.83 21.30
N TYR A 122 7.98 -11.91 20.57
CA TYR A 122 8.63 -12.13 19.28
C TYR A 122 8.16 -11.14 18.23
N ALA A 123 6.85 -10.85 18.17
CA ALA A 123 6.30 -9.83 17.28
C ALA A 123 6.82 -8.42 17.60
N LEU A 124 6.94 -8.06 18.88
CA LEU A 124 7.44 -6.75 19.28
C LEU A 124 8.93 -6.56 18.97
N GLN A 125 9.74 -7.62 19.03
CA GLN A 125 11.14 -7.60 18.58
C GLN A 125 11.26 -7.33 17.07
N SER A 126 10.23 -7.64 16.26
CA SER A 126 10.22 -7.36 14.82
C SER A 126 10.40 -5.88 14.50
N PHE A 127 9.95 -4.97 15.36
CA PHE A 127 10.17 -3.54 15.16
C PHE A 127 11.66 -3.16 15.31
N ALA A 128 12.35 -3.71 16.30
CA ALA A 128 13.79 -3.52 16.43
C ALA A 128 14.53 -4.18 15.24
N ALA A 129 14.14 -5.39 14.84
CA ALA A 129 14.68 -6.07 13.67
C ALA A 129 14.51 -5.26 12.38
N GLN A 130 13.33 -4.61 12.21
CA GLN A 130 13.05 -3.70 11.10
C GLN A 130 14.02 -2.49 11.11
N ALA A 131 14.30 -1.92 12.29
CA ALA A 131 15.25 -0.81 12.38
C ALA A 131 16.65 -1.22 11.91
N PHE A 132 17.13 -2.40 12.30
CA PHE A 132 18.40 -2.96 11.79
C PHE A 132 18.35 -3.21 10.29
N ALA A 133 17.26 -3.81 9.77
CA ALA A 133 17.07 -4.05 8.34
C ALA A 133 17.13 -2.74 7.54
N GLY A 134 16.54 -1.66 8.06
CA GLY A 134 16.56 -0.34 7.41
C GLY A 134 17.98 0.23 7.30
N ILE A 135 18.80 0.10 8.33
CA ILE A 135 20.22 0.50 8.30
C ILE A 135 20.95 -0.31 7.23
N ILE A 136 20.77 -1.64 7.21
CA ILE A 136 21.40 -2.51 6.20
C ILE A 136 20.99 -2.09 4.80
N ILE A 137 19.69 -1.83 4.56
CA ILE A 137 19.18 -1.35 3.26
C ILE A 137 19.82 -0.02 2.88
N ALA A 138 19.91 0.94 3.81
CA ALA A 138 20.55 2.23 3.54
C ALA A 138 22.03 2.07 3.14
N VAL A 139 22.77 1.19 3.81
CA VAL A 139 24.15 0.86 3.45
C VAL A 139 24.22 0.22 2.06
N LEU A 140 23.36 -0.76 1.78
CA LEU A 140 23.28 -1.41 0.46
C LEU A 140 22.97 -0.39 -0.66
N VAL A 141 22.04 0.53 -0.41
CA VAL A 141 21.70 1.62 -1.36
C VAL A 141 22.89 2.56 -1.55
N TYR A 142 23.58 2.91 -0.47
CA TYR A 142 24.80 3.72 -0.55
C TYR A 142 25.86 3.06 -1.43
N LEU A 143 26.01 1.73 -1.33
CA LEU A 143 26.90 0.91 -2.16
C LEU A 143 26.38 0.66 -3.58
N GLY A 144 25.22 1.22 -3.95
CA GLY A 144 24.68 1.15 -5.31
C GLY A 144 23.76 -0.05 -5.58
N ALA A 145 23.16 -0.66 -4.55
CA ALA A 145 22.29 -1.83 -4.70
C ALA A 145 20.99 -1.56 -5.50
N VAL A 146 20.55 -0.31 -5.65
CA VAL A 146 19.33 0.04 -6.42
C VAL A 146 19.36 -0.52 -7.84
N ARG A 147 20.55 -0.61 -8.45
CA ARG A 147 20.74 -1.23 -9.79
C ARG A 147 20.26 -2.68 -9.87
N TYR A 148 20.30 -3.43 -8.76
CA TYR A 148 19.84 -4.83 -8.71
C TYR A 148 18.33 -4.92 -8.64
N ILE A 149 17.67 -3.97 -7.95
CA ILE A 149 16.21 -3.87 -7.93
C ILE A 149 15.69 -3.70 -9.36
N ARG A 150 16.31 -2.84 -10.17
CA ARG A 150 15.95 -2.65 -11.60
C ARG A 150 16.02 -3.94 -12.43
N LYS A 151 16.96 -4.86 -12.11
CA LYS A 151 17.13 -6.13 -12.85
C LYS A 151 16.10 -7.19 -12.47
N VAL A 152 15.64 -7.16 -11.25
CA VAL A 152 14.69 -8.15 -10.70
C VAL A 152 13.25 -7.71 -10.96
N TRP A 153 13.02 -6.41 -11.07
CA TRP A 153 11.70 -5.83 -11.29
C TRP A 153 11.13 -6.24 -12.65
N SER A 154 9.90 -6.75 -12.65
CA SER A 154 9.11 -7.01 -13.84
C SER A 154 7.63 -6.68 -13.60
N PRO A 155 6.84 -6.38 -14.66
CA PRO A 155 5.39 -6.20 -14.52
C PRO A 155 4.69 -7.41 -13.91
N LEU A 156 5.19 -8.63 -14.15
CA LEU A 156 4.62 -9.86 -13.59
C LEU A 156 4.80 -9.89 -12.07
N VAL A 157 6.01 -9.59 -11.57
CA VAL A 157 6.31 -9.54 -10.14
C VAL A 157 5.47 -8.45 -9.45
N LEU A 158 5.49 -7.22 -9.99
CA LEU A 158 4.79 -6.10 -9.39
C LEU A 158 3.28 -6.28 -9.42
N GLY A 159 2.72 -6.68 -10.57
CA GLY A 159 1.28 -6.85 -10.72
C GLY A 159 0.73 -7.98 -9.84
N SER A 160 1.43 -9.14 -9.79
CA SER A 160 1.05 -10.25 -8.91
C SER A 160 1.13 -9.87 -7.43
N MET A 161 2.19 -9.15 -7.04
CA MET A 161 2.36 -8.64 -5.68
C MET A 161 1.20 -7.72 -5.28
N ILE A 162 0.85 -6.76 -6.13
CA ILE A 162 -0.22 -5.80 -5.83
C ILE A 162 -1.58 -6.49 -5.78
N ILE A 163 -1.87 -7.46 -6.67
CA ILE A 163 -3.09 -8.28 -6.58
C ILE A 163 -3.12 -9.02 -5.24
N MET A 164 -2.02 -9.65 -4.85
CA MET A 164 -1.96 -10.38 -3.58
C MET A 164 -2.13 -9.44 -2.37
N ILE A 165 -1.56 -8.23 -2.39
CA ILE A 165 -1.83 -7.19 -1.38
C ILE A 165 -3.33 -6.92 -1.30
N GLY A 166 -4.00 -6.71 -2.42
CA GLY A 166 -5.44 -6.46 -2.45
C GLY A 166 -6.27 -7.61 -1.87
N LEU A 167 -5.92 -8.86 -2.21
CA LEU A 167 -6.60 -10.05 -1.68
C LEU A 167 -6.42 -10.17 -0.15
N THR A 168 -5.20 -9.99 0.34
CA THR A 168 -4.91 -10.07 1.78
C THR A 168 -5.57 -8.93 2.56
N VAL A 169 -5.59 -7.73 2.01
CA VAL A 169 -6.26 -6.57 2.62
C VAL A 169 -7.78 -6.78 2.66
N ALA A 170 -8.36 -7.38 1.62
CA ALA A 170 -9.78 -7.76 1.63
C ALA A 170 -10.09 -8.79 2.73
N GLU A 171 -9.22 -9.77 2.94
CA GLU A 171 -9.34 -10.76 4.02
C GLU A 171 -9.29 -10.09 5.39
N VAL A 172 -8.29 -9.24 5.68
CA VAL A 172 -8.20 -8.48 6.93
C VAL A 172 -9.45 -7.62 7.12
N GLY A 173 -9.89 -6.91 6.07
CA GLY A 173 -11.09 -6.09 6.10
C GLY A 173 -12.34 -6.87 6.45
N LEU A 174 -12.57 -8.04 5.82
CA LEU A 174 -13.70 -8.90 6.13
C LEU A 174 -13.62 -9.48 7.55
N THR A 175 -12.44 -9.87 7.99
CA THR A 175 -12.20 -10.35 9.36
C THR A 175 -12.57 -9.28 10.38
N ASP A 176 -12.15 -8.04 10.18
CA ASP A 176 -12.47 -6.92 11.07
C ASP A 176 -13.98 -6.63 11.07
N MET A 177 -14.64 -6.68 9.91
CA MET A 177 -16.09 -6.48 9.81
C MET A 177 -16.91 -7.58 10.49
N THR A 178 -16.39 -8.82 10.54
CA THR A 178 -17.10 -10.00 11.07
C THR A 178 -16.76 -10.34 12.52
N GLN A 179 -15.88 -9.59 13.19
CA GLN A 179 -15.50 -9.87 14.60
C GLN A 179 -16.69 -9.94 15.56
N SER A 180 -17.73 -9.14 15.33
CA SER A 180 -19.00 -9.18 16.08
C SER A 180 -20.05 -10.09 15.44
N GLY A 181 -19.65 -10.97 14.51
CA GLY A 181 -20.52 -11.81 13.70
C GLY A 181 -21.25 -11.03 12.59
N PHE A 182 -22.16 -11.74 11.88
CA PHE A 182 -22.97 -11.17 10.80
C PHE A 182 -24.16 -10.37 11.34
N GLY A 183 -23.88 -9.42 12.24
CA GLY A 183 -24.87 -8.52 12.84
C GLY A 183 -25.06 -7.21 12.06
N LEU A 184 -25.82 -6.28 12.66
CA LEU A 184 -26.11 -4.95 12.10
C LEU A 184 -24.82 -4.19 11.72
N GLY A 185 -23.76 -4.30 12.54
CA GLY A 185 -22.46 -3.64 12.26
C GLY A 185 -21.83 -4.08 10.95
N PHE A 186 -21.84 -5.39 10.68
CA PHE A 186 -21.36 -5.97 9.42
C PHE A 186 -22.11 -5.41 8.20
N PHE A 187 -23.46 -5.41 8.24
CA PHE A 187 -24.25 -4.94 7.11
C PHE A 187 -24.08 -3.43 6.87
N ILE A 188 -23.94 -2.63 7.93
CA ILE A 188 -23.62 -1.20 7.82
C ILE A 188 -22.25 -1.02 7.15
N ALA A 189 -21.23 -1.72 7.63
CA ALA A 189 -19.88 -1.66 7.09
C ALA A 189 -19.83 -2.08 5.61
N LEU A 190 -20.55 -3.16 5.24
CA LEU A 190 -20.69 -3.60 3.86
C LEU A 190 -21.37 -2.55 2.99
N ALA A 191 -22.45 -1.93 3.48
CA ALA A 191 -23.15 -0.85 2.76
C ALA A 191 -22.24 0.37 2.56
N LEU A 192 -21.41 0.72 3.57
CA LEU A 192 -20.42 1.80 3.46
C LEU A 192 -19.36 1.48 2.40
N ALA A 193 -18.81 0.27 2.40
CA ALA A 193 -17.83 -0.17 1.41
C ALA A 193 -18.38 -0.17 -0.02
N LEU A 194 -19.61 -0.66 -0.21
CA LEU A 194 -20.32 -0.61 -1.50
C LEU A 194 -20.62 0.83 -1.94
N GLY A 195 -21.10 1.68 -1.02
CA GLY A 195 -21.35 3.11 -1.29
C GLY A 195 -20.08 3.84 -1.73
N ALA A 196 -18.96 3.57 -1.07
CA ALA A 196 -17.65 4.11 -1.42
C ALA A 196 -17.18 3.62 -2.80
N SER A 197 -17.39 2.35 -3.13
CA SER A 197 -17.07 1.80 -4.46
C SER A 197 -17.91 2.47 -5.56
N ILE A 198 -19.21 2.73 -5.31
CA ILE A 198 -20.07 3.48 -6.22
C ILE A 198 -19.56 4.92 -6.38
N LEU A 199 -19.15 5.57 -5.29
CA LEU A 199 -18.57 6.92 -5.31
C LEU A 199 -17.25 6.95 -6.10
N ALA A 200 -16.41 5.95 -5.95
CA ALA A 200 -15.16 5.81 -6.72
C ALA A 200 -15.42 5.72 -8.23
N ILE A 201 -16.45 4.97 -8.64
CA ILE A 201 -16.78 4.76 -10.06
C ILE A 201 -17.53 5.95 -10.67
N ARG A 202 -18.48 6.53 -9.93
CA ARG A 202 -19.35 7.60 -10.45
C ARG A 202 -18.92 9.01 -10.08
N GLY A 203 -18.03 9.14 -9.09
CA GLY A 203 -17.48 10.43 -8.64
C GLY A 203 -16.67 11.10 -9.74
N ARG A 204 -16.62 12.44 -9.70
CA ARG A 204 -15.84 13.27 -10.63
C ARG A 204 -14.89 14.18 -9.85
N GLY A 205 -13.68 14.40 -10.38
CA GLY A 205 -12.68 15.27 -9.76
C GLY A 205 -12.32 14.80 -8.35
N VAL A 206 -12.31 15.71 -7.38
CA VAL A 206 -11.95 15.43 -5.98
C VAL A 206 -12.85 14.37 -5.32
N TRP A 207 -14.14 14.32 -5.65
CA TRP A 207 -15.07 13.36 -5.06
C TRP A 207 -14.71 11.89 -5.36
N ALA A 208 -14.12 11.62 -6.51
CA ALA A 208 -13.65 10.28 -6.86
C ALA A 208 -12.45 9.82 -6.03
N THR A 209 -11.75 10.73 -5.33
CA THR A 209 -10.57 10.43 -4.51
C THR A 209 -10.91 10.33 -3.02
N LEU A 210 -12.15 10.63 -2.60
CA LEU A 210 -12.58 10.66 -1.21
C LEU A 210 -13.36 9.42 -0.69
N PRO A 211 -13.55 8.31 -1.44
CA PRO A 211 -14.30 7.16 -0.94
C PRO A 211 -13.88 6.64 0.43
N PRO A 212 -12.56 6.51 0.77
CA PRO A 212 -12.14 6.05 2.09
C PRO A 212 -12.58 6.98 3.22
N VAL A 213 -12.55 8.30 2.96
CA VAL A 213 -12.98 9.30 3.95
C VAL A 213 -14.48 9.28 4.16
N PHE A 214 -15.23 9.08 3.08
CA PHE A 214 -16.67 8.88 3.17
C PHE A 214 -17.01 7.72 4.13
N ILE A 215 -16.31 6.58 4.03
CA ILE A 215 -16.49 5.45 4.95
C ILE A 215 -16.14 5.88 6.39
N ILE A 216 -14.99 6.53 6.60
CA ILE A 216 -14.52 6.92 7.92
C ILE A 216 -15.55 7.87 8.57
N VAL A 217 -15.88 8.98 7.91
CA VAL A 217 -16.74 10.02 8.50
C VAL A 217 -18.16 9.48 8.74
N LEU A 218 -18.77 8.87 7.73
CA LEU A 218 -20.13 8.36 7.85
C LEU A 218 -20.18 7.16 8.81
N GLY A 219 -19.18 6.29 8.75
CA GLY A 219 -19.02 5.17 9.69
C GLY A 219 -18.93 5.66 11.13
N TYR A 220 -18.07 6.66 11.43
CA TYR A 220 -17.99 7.25 12.76
C TYR A 220 -19.33 7.82 13.23
N ILE A 221 -20.05 8.57 12.38
CA ILE A 221 -21.36 9.16 12.74
C ILE A 221 -22.34 8.04 13.09
N ILE A 222 -22.43 6.99 12.25
CA ILE A 222 -23.39 5.89 12.46
C ILE A 222 -23.02 5.08 13.73
N PHE A 223 -21.76 4.67 13.85
CA PHE A 223 -21.34 3.86 15.01
C PHE A 223 -21.31 4.63 16.32
N LEU A 224 -21.10 5.97 16.28
CA LEU A 224 -21.27 6.85 17.42
C LEU A 224 -22.74 6.89 17.87
N ALA A 225 -23.67 7.05 16.93
CA ALA A 225 -25.10 7.02 17.20
C ALA A 225 -25.58 5.66 17.76
N LEU A 226 -24.91 4.56 17.38
CA LEU A 226 -25.15 3.22 17.93
C LEU A 226 -24.46 2.96 19.28
N GLY A 227 -23.73 3.96 19.82
CA GLY A 227 -23.00 3.81 21.10
C GLY A 227 -21.79 2.87 21.05
N ARG A 228 -21.24 2.61 19.84
CA ARG A 228 -20.13 1.66 19.65
C ARG A 228 -18.77 2.33 19.49
N VAL A 229 -18.66 3.63 19.72
CA VAL A 229 -17.39 4.39 19.73
C VAL A 229 -17.02 4.71 21.17
N ASP A 230 -15.81 4.36 21.59
CA ASP A 230 -15.31 4.69 22.93
C ASP A 230 -14.91 6.18 22.99
N VAL A 231 -15.90 7.02 23.31
CA VAL A 231 -15.71 8.47 23.47
C VAL A 231 -14.83 8.79 24.69
N ASN A 232 -14.80 7.91 25.71
CA ASN A 232 -14.01 8.15 26.92
C ASN A 232 -12.51 8.08 26.61
N LEU A 233 -12.09 7.22 25.69
CA LEU A 233 -10.71 7.16 25.24
C LEU A 233 -10.24 8.51 24.68
N VAL A 234 -11.11 9.20 23.92
CA VAL A 234 -10.81 10.53 23.36
C VAL A 234 -10.82 11.62 24.43
N ARG A 235 -11.82 11.59 25.34
CA ARG A 235 -11.95 12.60 26.41
C ARG A 235 -10.81 12.55 27.42
N GLN A 236 -10.27 11.37 27.70
CA GLN A 236 -9.19 11.15 28.65
C GLN A 236 -7.80 11.30 28.02
N ALA A 237 -7.70 11.42 26.72
CA ALA A 237 -6.43 11.56 26.03
C ALA A 237 -5.76 12.90 26.43
N PRO A 238 -4.46 12.88 26.77
CA PRO A 238 -3.71 14.11 27.04
C PRO A 238 -3.64 14.95 25.76
N TRP A 239 -3.78 16.27 25.87
CA TRP A 239 -3.68 17.16 24.70
C TRP A 239 -2.34 17.06 23.99
N LEU A 240 -1.24 16.88 24.71
CA LEU A 240 0.09 16.66 24.17
C LEU A 240 0.50 15.21 24.39
N SER A 241 0.73 14.49 23.31
CA SER A 241 1.21 13.09 23.29
C SER A 241 2.49 13.03 22.48
N VAL A 242 3.60 12.67 23.14
CA VAL A 242 4.89 12.54 22.44
C VAL A 242 5.11 11.06 22.12
N PRO A 243 5.22 10.67 20.83
CA PRO A 243 5.56 9.31 20.46
C PRO A 243 6.88 8.85 21.08
N LYS A 244 6.87 7.68 21.71
CA LYS A 244 8.02 7.15 22.45
C LYS A 244 8.98 6.44 21.51
N LEU A 245 10.27 6.64 21.73
CA LEU A 245 11.31 5.82 21.11
C LEU A 245 11.42 4.50 21.85
N PHE A 246 11.53 3.41 21.10
CA PHE A 246 11.61 2.04 21.61
C PHE A 246 10.47 1.71 22.61
N PRO A 247 9.18 1.88 22.19
CA PRO A 247 8.04 1.75 23.11
C PRO A 247 7.87 0.35 23.70
N TYR A 248 8.50 -0.65 23.09
CA TYR A 248 8.44 -2.07 23.49
C TYR A 248 9.75 -2.57 24.11
N GLY A 249 10.64 -1.66 24.53
CA GLY A 249 11.93 -2.00 25.11
C GLY A 249 13.10 -1.90 24.12
N ARG A 250 14.32 -1.98 24.67
CA ARG A 250 15.58 -1.93 23.91
C ARG A 250 16.25 -3.30 23.87
N THR A 251 15.53 -4.31 23.46
CA THR A 251 16.06 -5.67 23.30
C THR A 251 16.71 -5.81 21.94
N LEU A 252 17.84 -6.48 21.88
CA LEU A 252 18.42 -6.86 20.59
C LEU A 252 17.52 -7.94 19.96
N PRO A 253 17.09 -7.75 18.70
CA PRO A 253 16.27 -8.74 18.03
C PRO A 253 17.07 -9.99 17.70
N SER A 254 16.38 -11.11 17.60
CA SER A 254 16.97 -12.35 17.10
C SER A 254 17.39 -12.21 15.62
N TRP A 255 18.44 -12.90 15.19
CA TRP A 255 18.96 -12.81 13.83
C TRP A 255 17.98 -13.30 12.76
N ASP A 256 17.12 -14.27 13.09
CA ASP A 256 16.04 -14.74 12.21
C ASP A 256 15.04 -13.61 11.91
N LEU A 257 14.63 -12.83 12.92
CA LEU A 257 13.79 -11.66 12.71
C LEU A 257 14.47 -10.57 11.89
N VAL A 258 15.77 -10.32 12.12
CA VAL A 258 16.51 -9.34 11.29
C VAL A 258 16.53 -9.79 9.84
N LEU A 259 16.75 -11.09 9.57
CA LEU A 259 16.73 -11.63 8.22
C LEU A 259 15.33 -11.55 7.59
N ILE A 260 14.28 -11.92 8.34
CA ILE A 260 12.89 -11.78 7.89
C ILE A 260 12.61 -10.32 7.52
N MET A 261 12.89 -9.37 8.43
CA MET A 261 12.62 -7.96 8.20
C MET A 261 13.49 -7.38 7.06
N LEU A 262 14.68 -7.88 6.85
CA LEU A 262 15.51 -7.51 5.70
C LEU A 262 14.87 -7.96 4.39
N ILE A 263 14.45 -9.22 4.30
CA ILE A 263 13.80 -9.78 3.10
C ILE A 263 12.53 -8.99 2.78
N VAL A 264 11.62 -8.81 3.75
CA VAL A 264 10.34 -8.13 3.51
C VAL A 264 10.51 -6.66 3.15
N ASN A 265 11.51 -5.98 3.72
CA ASN A 265 11.76 -4.58 3.38
C ASN A 265 12.53 -4.42 2.04
N ILE A 266 13.28 -5.41 1.58
CA ILE A 266 13.78 -5.45 0.20
C ILE A 266 12.58 -5.58 -0.78
N MET A 267 11.60 -6.42 -0.48
CA MET A 267 10.37 -6.52 -1.29
C MET A 267 9.54 -5.24 -1.24
N ALA A 268 9.48 -4.59 -0.06
CA ALA A 268 8.89 -3.27 0.08
C ALA A 268 9.62 -2.20 -0.77
N ALA A 269 10.93 -2.28 -0.87
CA ALA A 269 11.73 -1.42 -1.75
C ALA A 269 11.41 -1.66 -3.25
N MET A 270 11.10 -2.90 -3.64
CA MET A 270 10.63 -3.20 -5.00
C MET A 270 9.25 -2.57 -5.28
N ASN A 271 8.34 -2.62 -4.31
CA ASN A 271 7.06 -1.91 -4.38
C ASN A 271 7.26 -0.40 -4.50
N PHE A 272 8.14 0.17 -3.68
CA PHE A 272 8.50 1.58 -3.75
C PHE A 272 9.03 1.97 -5.12
N TYR A 273 9.91 1.15 -5.70
CA TYR A 273 10.45 1.35 -7.05
C TYR A 273 9.32 1.43 -8.10
N GLY A 274 8.40 0.47 -8.06
CA GLY A 274 7.27 0.43 -8.98
C GLY A 274 6.36 1.65 -8.88
N ASN A 275 6.00 2.06 -7.66
CA ASN A 275 5.14 3.22 -7.42
C ASN A 275 5.84 4.53 -7.81
N LEU A 276 7.14 4.67 -7.54
CA LEU A 276 7.92 5.85 -7.89
C LEU A 276 7.99 6.04 -9.42
N HIS A 277 8.32 4.98 -10.15
CA HIS A 277 8.42 5.04 -11.61
C HIS A 277 7.05 5.13 -12.28
N GLY A 278 6.04 4.42 -11.75
CA GLY A 278 4.65 4.54 -12.21
C GLY A 278 4.11 5.97 -12.04
N TYR A 279 4.42 6.63 -10.91
CA TYR A 279 4.03 8.03 -10.70
C TYR A 279 4.73 8.95 -11.72
N ALA A 280 6.02 8.78 -11.94
CA ALA A 280 6.79 9.55 -12.92
C ALA A 280 6.23 9.39 -14.34
N GLU A 281 5.80 8.19 -14.71
CA GLU A 281 5.14 7.92 -15.99
C GLU A 281 3.81 8.68 -16.11
N VAL A 282 2.98 8.69 -15.05
CA VAL A 282 1.70 9.41 -15.02
C VAL A 282 1.88 10.91 -15.26
N ILE A 283 2.94 11.51 -14.68
CA ILE A 283 3.24 12.93 -14.85
C ILE A 283 4.14 13.21 -16.08
N LYS A 284 4.48 12.16 -16.85
CA LYS A 284 5.36 12.23 -18.05
C LYS A 284 6.75 12.80 -17.74
N GLU A 285 7.28 12.53 -16.56
CA GLU A 285 8.64 12.90 -16.13
C GLU A 285 9.51 11.64 -15.96
N LYS A 286 10.84 11.84 -15.91
CA LYS A 286 11.80 10.77 -15.61
C LYS A 286 12.33 10.96 -14.20
N VAL A 287 12.50 9.85 -13.48
CA VAL A 287 13.22 9.85 -12.20
C VAL A 287 14.71 9.96 -12.47
N HIS A 288 15.35 11.01 -11.98
CA HIS A 288 16.80 11.17 -12.09
C HIS A 288 17.52 10.23 -11.11
N GLU A 289 18.67 9.66 -11.51
CA GLU A 289 19.42 8.72 -10.67
C GLU A 289 19.77 9.28 -9.27
N GLY A 290 20.09 10.57 -9.19
CA GLY A 290 20.35 11.22 -7.91
C GLY A 290 19.14 11.34 -7.00
N GLU A 291 17.94 11.56 -7.56
CA GLU A 291 16.68 11.59 -6.82
C GLU A 291 16.29 10.16 -6.38
N GLU A 292 16.40 9.19 -7.27
CA GLU A 292 16.16 7.79 -6.97
C GLU A 292 17.05 7.32 -5.82
N ARG A 293 18.37 7.53 -5.91
CA ARG A 293 19.30 7.15 -4.85
C ARG A 293 18.96 7.80 -3.51
N ARG A 294 18.65 9.10 -3.48
CA ARG A 294 18.24 9.81 -2.24
C ARG A 294 16.95 9.22 -1.67
N SER A 295 15.97 8.94 -2.52
CA SER A 295 14.69 8.36 -2.11
C SER A 295 14.88 7.00 -1.46
N PHE A 296 15.72 6.14 -2.04
CA PHE A 296 16.01 4.83 -1.47
C PHE A 296 16.88 4.90 -0.20
N LEU A 297 17.77 5.89 -0.06
CA LEU A 297 18.47 6.15 1.21
C LEU A 297 17.47 6.56 2.30
N LEU A 298 16.53 7.45 1.98
CA LEU A 298 15.45 7.84 2.90
C LEU A 298 14.51 6.65 3.18
N PHE A 299 14.24 5.79 2.20
CA PHE A 299 13.49 4.56 2.43
C PHE A 299 14.15 3.69 3.51
N GLY A 300 15.44 3.45 3.45
CA GLY A 300 16.16 2.70 4.48
C GLY A 300 16.16 3.40 5.85
N LEU A 301 16.55 4.68 5.89
CA LEU A 301 16.75 5.41 7.16
C LEU A 301 15.45 5.94 7.77
N LEU A 302 14.59 6.54 6.95
CA LEU A 302 13.41 7.25 7.42
C LEU A 302 12.14 6.38 7.38
N GLU A 303 12.00 5.54 6.36
CA GLU A 303 10.77 4.77 6.15
C GLU A 303 10.86 3.35 6.71
N THR A 304 12.06 2.87 7.03
CA THR A 304 12.25 1.54 7.61
C THR A 304 12.86 1.63 9.02
N THR A 305 13.99 2.34 9.20
CA THR A 305 14.68 2.43 10.51
C THR A 305 13.87 3.24 11.51
N LEU A 306 13.44 4.46 11.17
CA LEU A 306 12.71 5.32 12.10
C LEU A 306 11.37 4.72 12.55
N PRO A 307 10.52 4.15 11.68
CA PRO A 307 9.33 3.43 12.11
C PRO A 307 9.64 2.27 13.05
N GLY A 308 10.70 1.49 12.78
CA GLY A 308 11.12 0.43 13.70
C GLY A 308 11.48 0.94 15.10
N ILE A 309 12.20 2.07 15.18
CA ILE A 309 12.52 2.76 16.45
C ILE A 309 11.26 3.28 17.16
N LEU A 310 10.26 3.73 16.39
CA LEU A 310 8.99 4.24 16.92
C LEU A 310 7.97 3.13 17.19
N GLY A 311 8.31 1.85 16.92
CA GLY A 311 7.43 0.71 17.13
C GLY A 311 6.26 0.66 16.16
N THR A 312 6.47 1.08 14.92
CA THR A 312 5.46 1.04 13.84
C THR A 312 6.02 0.28 12.63
N PRO A 313 5.15 -0.25 11.74
CA PRO A 313 5.63 -0.88 10.51
C PRO A 313 6.31 0.15 9.59
N ALA A 314 7.22 -0.33 8.75
CA ALA A 314 7.86 0.48 7.72
C ALA A 314 6.81 1.14 6.82
N THR A 315 7.14 2.32 6.28
CA THR A 315 6.28 3.06 5.36
C THR A 315 6.71 2.88 3.91
N VAL A 316 5.82 3.18 2.98
CA VAL A 316 6.08 3.17 1.53
C VAL A 316 5.16 4.14 0.81
N ALA A 317 5.60 4.66 -0.34
CA ALA A 317 4.71 5.40 -1.23
C ALA A 317 3.58 4.50 -1.74
N TYR A 318 2.35 4.98 -1.65
CA TYR A 318 1.17 4.21 -2.08
C TYR A 318 0.93 4.32 -3.60
N GLY A 319 0.50 3.21 -4.21
CA GLY A 319 0.11 3.17 -5.61
C GLY A 319 -1.12 4.03 -5.94
N GLU A 320 -2.01 4.23 -4.97
CA GLU A 320 -3.21 5.07 -5.09
C GLU A 320 -2.89 6.53 -5.38
N ASN A 321 -1.70 7.01 -5.04
CA ASN A 321 -1.23 8.36 -5.41
C ASN A 321 -1.30 8.59 -6.93
N LEU A 322 -1.04 7.54 -7.73
CA LEU A 322 -1.13 7.60 -9.19
C LEU A 322 -2.57 7.93 -9.63
N GLY A 323 -3.53 7.25 -9.03
CA GLY A 323 -4.96 7.46 -9.29
C GLY A 323 -5.41 8.89 -8.94
N ILE A 324 -4.95 9.43 -7.81
CA ILE A 324 -5.27 10.80 -7.39
C ILE A 324 -4.80 11.80 -8.45
N VAL A 325 -3.55 11.69 -8.92
CA VAL A 325 -2.98 12.60 -9.90
C VAL A 325 -3.63 12.41 -11.28
N GLN A 326 -3.94 11.19 -11.69
CA GLN A 326 -4.69 10.92 -12.92
C GLN A 326 -6.06 11.59 -12.92
N LEU A 327 -6.78 11.55 -11.81
CA LEU A 327 -8.12 12.09 -11.67
C LEU A 327 -8.13 13.63 -11.54
N THR A 328 -7.22 14.19 -10.75
CA THR A 328 -7.17 15.62 -10.45
C THR A 328 -6.25 16.39 -11.39
N ARG A 329 -5.31 15.72 -12.01
CA ARG A 329 -4.21 16.31 -12.81
C ARG A 329 -3.34 17.29 -12.00
N VAL A 330 -3.29 17.13 -10.68
CA VAL A 330 -2.52 17.98 -9.75
C VAL A 330 -1.33 17.18 -9.23
N ALA A 331 -0.13 17.51 -9.73
CA ALA A 331 1.12 16.85 -9.36
C ALA A 331 2.02 17.70 -8.45
N ALA A 332 1.59 18.91 -8.08
CA ALA A 332 2.41 19.84 -7.30
C ALA A 332 2.68 19.33 -5.89
N ARG A 333 3.97 19.06 -5.60
CA ARG A 333 4.44 18.57 -4.29
C ARG A 333 4.20 19.54 -3.13
N ALA A 334 4.01 20.82 -3.42
CA ALA A 334 3.75 21.84 -2.41
C ALA A 334 2.54 21.50 -1.55
N PHE A 335 1.48 20.98 -2.15
CA PHE A 335 0.26 20.60 -1.44
C PHE A 335 0.47 19.43 -0.46
N VAL A 336 1.20 18.42 -0.89
CA VAL A 336 1.47 17.25 -0.03
C VAL A 336 2.45 17.59 1.09
N ILE A 337 3.39 18.51 0.85
CA ILE A 337 4.33 19.01 1.86
C ILE A 337 3.56 19.70 3.00
N VAL A 338 2.59 20.57 2.67
CA VAL A 338 1.74 21.23 3.68
C VAL A 338 0.88 20.21 4.43
N ALA A 339 0.23 19.31 3.73
CA ALA A 339 -0.56 18.25 4.35
C ALA A 339 0.30 17.41 5.32
N ALA A 340 1.51 17.03 4.91
CA ALA A 340 2.42 16.25 5.72
C ALA A 340 2.93 17.01 6.95
N ALA A 341 3.22 18.30 6.81
CA ALA A 341 3.59 19.13 7.94
C ALA A 341 2.46 19.23 8.99
N ILE A 342 1.21 19.40 8.53
CA ILE A 342 0.04 19.36 9.42
C ILE A 342 -0.05 17.98 10.09
N PHE A 343 0.18 16.91 9.34
CA PHE A 343 0.09 15.54 9.85
C PHE A 343 1.15 15.24 10.92
N VAL A 344 2.37 15.78 10.76
CA VAL A 344 3.42 15.73 11.79
C VAL A 344 2.93 16.41 13.08
N VAL A 345 2.28 17.59 12.97
CA VAL A 345 1.73 18.28 14.15
C VAL A 345 0.61 17.44 14.80
N LEU A 346 -0.27 16.85 14.00
CA LEU A 346 -1.36 15.99 14.49
C LEU A 346 -0.87 14.78 15.29
N ALA A 347 0.33 14.28 15.01
CA ALA A 347 0.94 13.18 15.76
C ALA A 347 1.16 13.49 17.24
N PHE A 348 1.33 14.76 17.60
CA PHE A 348 1.52 15.22 18.96
C PHE A 348 0.20 15.61 19.65
N ILE A 349 -0.91 15.62 18.93
CA ILE A 349 -2.24 15.92 19.49
C ILE A 349 -2.87 14.60 19.93
N GLY A 350 -2.82 14.32 21.24
CA GLY A 350 -3.32 13.07 21.81
C GLY A 350 -4.78 12.75 21.49
N PRO A 351 -5.74 13.69 21.54
CA PRO A 351 -7.11 13.45 21.10
C PRO A 351 -7.26 12.98 19.65
N PHE A 352 -6.38 13.41 18.74
CA PHE A 352 -6.38 12.91 17.35
C PHE A 352 -5.96 11.44 17.28
N GLY A 353 -4.88 11.07 17.98
CA GLY A 353 -4.44 9.68 18.08
C GLY A 353 -5.51 8.78 18.73
N ALA A 354 -6.14 9.27 19.81
CA ALA A 354 -7.22 8.56 20.49
C ALA A 354 -8.48 8.42 19.62
N LEU A 355 -8.84 9.44 18.83
CA LEU A 355 -9.93 9.36 17.87
C LEU A 355 -9.68 8.25 16.86
N MET A 356 -8.49 8.19 16.27
CA MET A 356 -8.15 7.12 15.33
C MET A 356 -8.10 5.74 16.01
N ALA A 357 -7.64 5.66 17.26
CA ALA A 357 -7.61 4.43 18.05
C ALA A 357 -9.02 3.94 18.46
N ALA A 358 -9.98 4.85 18.62
CA ALA A 358 -11.38 4.54 18.94
C ALA A 358 -12.22 4.13 17.72
N MET A 359 -11.59 4.00 16.54
CA MET A 359 -12.28 3.58 15.32
C MET A 359 -12.91 2.20 15.50
N PRO A 360 -14.21 2.02 15.21
CA PRO A 360 -14.80 0.70 15.19
C PRO A 360 -14.11 -0.18 14.14
N LYS A 361 -13.84 -1.43 14.48
CA LYS A 361 -13.15 -2.37 13.58
C LYS A 361 -13.95 -2.58 12.30
N GLU A 362 -15.28 -2.59 12.38
CA GLU A 362 -16.17 -2.67 11.22
C GLU A 362 -15.96 -1.50 10.23
N VAL A 363 -15.70 -0.29 10.74
CA VAL A 363 -15.39 0.89 9.90
C VAL A 363 -14.02 0.74 9.25
N ALA A 364 -13.02 0.32 10.02
CA ALA A 364 -11.69 0.07 9.48
C ALA A 364 -11.72 -1.03 8.40
N GLY A 365 -12.42 -2.13 8.66
CA GLY A 365 -12.62 -3.22 7.71
C GLY A 365 -13.33 -2.77 6.42
N ALA A 366 -14.34 -1.91 6.53
CA ALA A 366 -15.01 -1.34 5.37
C ALA A 366 -14.07 -0.47 4.51
N VAL A 367 -13.19 0.31 5.13
CA VAL A 367 -12.16 1.09 4.42
C VAL A 367 -11.21 0.16 3.68
N LEU A 368 -10.70 -0.88 4.34
CA LEU A 368 -9.79 -1.85 3.72
C LEU A 368 -10.46 -2.58 2.55
N LEU A 369 -11.69 -3.04 2.70
CA LEU A 369 -12.44 -3.72 1.65
C LEU A 369 -12.70 -2.79 0.45
N GLY A 370 -13.06 -1.54 0.70
CA GLY A 370 -13.28 -0.54 -0.35
C GLY A 370 -12.02 -0.25 -1.17
N ILE A 371 -10.86 -0.22 -0.52
CA ILE A 371 -9.56 0.02 -1.18
C ILE A 371 -9.06 -1.24 -1.90
N ALA A 372 -9.28 -2.42 -1.33
CA ALA A 372 -8.80 -3.70 -1.89
C ALA A 372 -9.21 -3.86 -3.36
N SER A 373 -10.44 -3.47 -3.71
CA SER A 373 -10.94 -3.52 -5.09
C SER A 373 -10.11 -2.65 -6.05
N THR A 374 -9.73 -1.45 -5.63
CA THR A 374 -8.89 -0.53 -6.41
C THR A 374 -7.47 -1.06 -6.55
N VAL A 375 -6.90 -1.61 -5.47
CA VAL A 375 -5.55 -2.20 -5.45
C VAL A 375 -5.47 -3.39 -6.42
N ILE A 376 -6.46 -4.29 -6.40
CA ILE A 376 -6.53 -5.42 -7.35
C ILE A 376 -6.61 -4.90 -8.79
N GLY A 377 -7.41 -3.87 -9.05
CA GLY A 377 -7.51 -3.25 -10.37
C GLY A 377 -6.19 -2.65 -10.85
N ILE A 378 -5.42 -1.99 -9.97
CA ILE A 378 -4.08 -1.46 -10.26
C ILE A 378 -3.13 -2.62 -10.62
N GLY A 379 -3.12 -3.70 -9.85
CA GLY A 379 -2.30 -4.87 -10.11
C GLY A 379 -2.62 -5.54 -11.46
N ALA A 380 -3.91 -5.69 -11.79
CA ALA A 380 -4.35 -6.21 -13.08
C ALA A 380 -3.91 -5.30 -14.25
N ASN A 381 -4.02 -3.98 -14.08
CA ASN A 381 -3.55 -3.03 -15.09
C ASN A 381 -2.03 -3.13 -15.31
N ILE A 382 -1.25 -3.29 -14.23
CA ILE A 382 0.21 -3.47 -14.34
C ILE A 382 0.54 -4.77 -15.10
N LEU A 383 -0.17 -5.88 -14.82
CA LEU A 383 0.02 -7.13 -15.56
C LEU A 383 -0.23 -6.95 -17.06
N SER A 384 -1.21 -6.12 -17.44
CA SER A 384 -1.50 -5.85 -18.84
C SER A 384 -0.40 -5.07 -19.57
N THR A 385 0.51 -4.41 -18.85
CA THR A 385 1.68 -3.73 -19.43
C THR A 385 2.83 -4.68 -19.76
N ALA A 386 2.74 -5.97 -19.39
CA ALA A 386 3.75 -6.95 -19.76
C ALA A 386 3.82 -7.09 -21.29
N PRO A 387 5.04 -7.14 -21.87
CA PRO A 387 5.22 -7.15 -23.35
C PRO A 387 4.50 -8.29 -24.08
N ALA A 388 4.24 -9.40 -23.38
CA ALA A 388 3.44 -10.52 -23.87
C ALA A 388 2.75 -11.13 -22.65
N PHE A 389 1.47 -10.84 -22.44
CA PHE A 389 0.66 -11.49 -21.41
C PHE A 389 -0.12 -12.64 -22.02
N ASP A 390 0.65 -13.65 -22.48
CA ASP A 390 0.12 -14.85 -23.13
C ASP A 390 -0.09 -16.01 -22.15
N ARG A 391 -0.35 -17.20 -22.68
CA ARG A 391 -0.65 -18.40 -21.87
C ARG A 391 0.44 -18.71 -20.84
N ARG A 392 1.72 -18.45 -21.15
CA ARG A 392 2.83 -18.70 -20.21
C ARG A 392 2.73 -17.75 -19.02
N GLU A 393 2.65 -16.45 -19.25
CA GLU A 393 2.57 -15.41 -18.22
C GLU A 393 1.30 -15.56 -17.38
N GLN A 394 0.17 -15.84 -18.01
CA GLN A 394 -1.11 -16.10 -17.31
C GLN A 394 -1.01 -17.30 -16.37
N THR A 395 -0.43 -18.43 -16.87
CA THR A 395 -0.26 -19.62 -16.03
C THR A 395 0.71 -19.38 -14.88
N LEU A 396 1.84 -18.70 -15.16
CA LEU A 396 2.85 -18.37 -14.16
C LEU A 396 2.27 -17.50 -13.03
N VAL A 397 1.58 -16.42 -13.40
CA VAL A 397 0.94 -15.50 -12.44
C VAL A 397 -0.16 -16.23 -11.66
N GLY A 398 -1.06 -16.93 -12.37
CA GLY A 398 -2.17 -17.66 -11.74
C GLY A 398 -1.68 -18.72 -10.76
N PHE A 399 -0.71 -19.55 -11.17
CA PHE A 399 -0.15 -20.59 -10.30
C PHE A 399 0.56 -19.99 -9.07
N SER A 400 1.33 -18.91 -9.24
CA SER A 400 2.00 -18.22 -8.12
C SER A 400 1.00 -17.65 -7.11
N ILE A 401 -0.09 -17.03 -7.58
CA ILE A 401 -1.16 -16.49 -6.72
C ILE A 401 -1.84 -17.62 -5.97
N PHE A 402 -2.26 -18.69 -6.66
CA PHE A 402 -2.96 -19.82 -6.03
C PHE A 402 -2.09 -20.55 -5.02
N LEU A 403 -0.81 -20.79 -5.36
CA LEU A 403 0.11 -21.46 -4.44
C LEU A 403 0.36 -20.61 -3.19
N SER A 404 0.55 -19.29 -3.35
CA SER A 404 0.76 -18.39 -2.22
C SER A 404 -0.46 -18.28 -1.31
N LEU A 405 -1.64 -18.17 -1.91
CA LEU A 405 -2.90 -18.15 -1.15
C LEU A 405 -3.17 -19.51 -0.47
N GLY A 406 -2.91 -20.62 -1.17
CA GLY A 406 -3.05 -21.96 -0.61
C GLY A 406 -2.15 -22.18 0.60
N LEU A 407 -0.88 -21.74 0.55
CA LEU A 407 0.03 -21.81 1.70
C LEU A 407 -0.44 -20.95 2.87
N HIS A 408 -0.96 -19.76 2.60
CA HIS A 408 -1.51 -18.87 3.63
C HIS A 408 -2.71 -19.46 4.36
N LEU A 409 -3.55 -20.19 3.64
CA LEU A 409 -4.76 -20.82 4.19
C LEU A 409 -4.50 -22.14 4.93
N LEU A 410 -3.26 -22.63 4.96
CA LEU A 410 -2.93 -23.84 5.72
C LEU A 410 -3.13 -23.60 7.23
N PRO A 411 -3.62 -24.62 7.96
CA PRO A 411 -3.71 -24.55 9.41
C PRO A 411 -2.36 -24.26 10.06
N VAL A 412 -2.36 -23.48 11.15
CA VAL A 412 -1.14 -23.08 11.87
C VAL A 412 -0.34 -24.30 12.33
N GLU A 413 -1.03 -25.41 12.67
CA GLU A 413 -0.41 -26.68 13.10
C GLU A 413 0.51 -27.27 12.03
N THR A 414 0.24 -27.01 10.76
CA THR A 414 1.07 -27.48 9.64
C THR A 414 2.49 -26.88 9.70
N TRP A 415 2.62 -25.69 10.28
CA TRP A 415 3.87 -24.95 10.36
C TRP A 415 4.71 -25.27 11.61
N HIS A 416 4.14 -25.94 12.65
CA HIS A 416 4.80 -26.13 13.95
C HIS A 416 6.18 -26.84 13.88
N GLN A 417 6.42 -27.65 12.85
CA GLN A 417 7.71 -28.32 12.65
C GLN A 417 8.65 -27.57 11.69
N THR A 418 8.21 -26.44 11.20
CA THR A 418 8.93 -25.65 10.21
C THR A 418 9.79 -24.59 10.92
N PRO A 419 11.05 -24.32 10.47
CA PRO A 419 11.81 -23.20 11.00
C PRO A 419 11.03 -21.88 10.87
N LYS A 420 11.04 -21.05 11.92
CA LYS A 420 10.27 -19.78 11.96
C LYS A 420 10.48 -18.88 10.77
N LEU A 421 11.69 -18.85 10.21
CA LEU A 421 12.01 -18.11 8.99
C LEU A 421 11.16 -18.61 7.81
N ILE A 422 11.08 -19.91 7.61
CA ILE A 422 10.32 -20.53 6.51
C ILE A 422 8.82 -20.30 6.73
N GLU A 423 8.33 -20.55 7.94
CA GLU A 423 6.96 -20.28 8.34
C GLU A 423 6.58 -18.82 8.03
N THR A 424 7.31 -17.84 8.56
CA THR A 424 6.99 -16.40 8.39
C THR A 424 7.05 -15.97 6.92
N VAL A 425 7.97 -16.51 6.14
CA VAL A 425 8.11 -16.17 4.71
C VAL A 425 6.99 -16.79 3.86
N PHE A 426 6.67 -18.05 4.06
CA PHE A 426 5.73 -18.76 3.20
C PHE A 426 4.29 -18.71 3.68
N SER A 427 4.02 -18.47 4.96
CA SER A 427 2.66 -18.15 5.45
C SER A 427 2.22 -16.73 5.07
N ASN A 428 3.15 -15.83 4.73
CA ASN A 428 2.83 -14.51 4.22
C ASN A 428 2.58 -14.57 2.71
N PRO A 429 1.33 -14.37 2.24
CA PRO A 429 0.98 -14.58 0.83
C PRO A 429 1.62 -13.56 -0.10
N VAL A 430 1.91 -12.34 0.38
CA VAL A 430 2.56 -11.30 -0.43
C VAL A 430 4.03 -11.61 -0.65
N ILE A 431 4.72 -12.14 0.37
CA ILE A 431 6.13 -12.53 0.24
C ILE A 431 6.25 -13.75 -0.68
N SER A 432 5.43 -14.76 -0.43
CA SER A 432 5.49 -16.03 -1.17
C SER A 432 5.16 -15.84 -2.66
N VAL A 433 4.17 -14.99 -3.03
CA VAL A 433 3.86 -14.72 -4.43
C VAL A 433 5.03 -14.09 -5.18
N ILE A 434 5.75 -13.15 -4.55
CA ILE A 434 6.94 -12.53 -5.14
C ILE A 434 8.01 -13.58 -5.42
N ILE A 435 8.28 -14.44 -4.43
CA ILE A 435 9.27 -15.52 -4.54
C ILE A 435 8.88 -16.47 -5.67
N PHE A 436 7.63 -16.93 -5.72
CA PHE A 436 7.19 -17.86 -6.75
C PHE A 436 7.23 -17.25 -8.14
N VAL A 437 6.75 -16.03 -8.33
CA VAL A 437 6.84 -15.35 -9.64
C VAL A 437 8.28 -15.21 -10.07
N LEU A 438 9.19 -14.78 -9.18
CA LEU A 438 10.62 -14.65 -9.50
C LEU A 438 11.25 -16.00 -9.86
N VAL A 439 10.99 -17.04 -9.08
CA VAL A 439 11.54 -18.39 -9.34
C VAL A 439 11.00 -18.94 -10.67
N PHE A 440 9.71 -18.83 -10.92
CA PHE A 440 9.11 -19.30 -12.15
C PHE A 440 9.56 -18.49 -13.36
N GLU A 441 9.58 -17.14 -13.26
CA GLU A 441 9.98 -16.28 -14.38
C GLU A 441 11.44 -16.43 -14.76
N LYS A 442 12.35 -16.53 -13.78
CA LYS A 442 13.79 -16.48 -14.02
C LYS A 442 14.46 -17.85 -14.11
N PHE A 443 13.96 -18.86 -13.39
CA PHE A 443 14.65 -20.14 -13.26
C PHE A 443 13.89 -21.31 -13.89
N ILE A 444 12.56 -21.40 -13.73
CA ILE A 444 11.80 -22.55 -14.22
C ILE A 444 11.35 -22.35 -15.66
N PHE A 445 10.86 -21.15 -15.97
CA PHE A 445 10.37 -20.81 -17.32
C PHE A 445 11.06 -19.55 -17.84
N PRO A 446 12.41 -19.53 -17.96
CA PRO A 446 13.09 -18.37 -18.54
C PRO A 446 12.62 -18.13 -19.96
N LEU A 447 12.50 -16.86 -20.36
CA LEU A 447 12.26 -16.53 -21.78
C LEU A 447 13.45 -17.02 -22.61
N SER A 448 13.24 -18.10 -23.36
CA SER A 448 14.20 -18.56 -24.36
C SER A 448 14.18 -17.58 -25.52
N THR A 449 15.17 -16.71 -25.60
CA THR A 449 15.45 -15.72 -26.67
C THR A 449 14.47 -14.55 -26.79
N PRO A 450 14.96 -13.32 -27.07
CA PRO A 450 14.06 -12.22 -27.40
C PRO A 450 13.27 -12.60 -28.67
N ARG A 451 11.96 -12.73 -28.54
CA ARG A 451 11.08 -12.85 -29.72
C ARG A 451 11.35 -11.61 -30.59
N LYS A 452 12.11 -11.79 -31.68
CA LYS A 452 12.16 -10.83 -32.79
C LYS A 452 10.71 -10.59 -33.17
N GLY A 453 10.27 -9.32 -33.04
CA GLY A 453 8.93 -8.94 -33.43
C GLY A 453 8.66 -9.47 -34.83
N THR A 454 7.62 -10.28 -34.97
CA THR A 454 6.99 -10.56 -36.25
C THR A 454 6.36 -9.26 -36.74
N THR A 455 7.18 -8.35 -37.27
CA THR A 455 6.73 -7.40 -38.25
C THR A 455 6.33 -8.24 -39.45
N GLN A 456 5.06 -8.63 -39.55
CA GLN A 456 4.50 -9.02 -40.82
C GLN A 456 4.67 -7.81 -41.75
N PRO A 457 5.36 -7.97 -42.89
CA PRO A 457 5.36 -6.93 -43.89
C PRO A 457 3.91 -6.79 -44.38
N ILE A 458 3.34 -5.58 -44.20
CA ILE A 458 2.13 -5.19 -44.89
C ILE A 458 2.44 -5.37 -46.39
N SER A 459 1.93 -6.45 -46.97
CA SER A 459 1.99 -6.66 -48.43
C SER A 459 1.20 -5.52 -49.07
N ALA A 460 1.91 -4.59 -49.68
CA ALA A 460 1.35 -3.66 -50.62
C ALA A 460 0.79 -4.48 -51.80
N THR A 461 -0.51 -4.72 -51.79
CA THR A 461 -1.23 -5.10 -53.02
C THR A 461 -1.81 -3.83 -53.61
N ASN A 462 -1.07 -3.32 -54.60
CA ASN A 462 -1.64 -2.51 -55.68
C ASN A 462 -2.78 -3.29 -56.35
N LYS A 463 -3.96 -2.71 -56.39
CA LYS A 463 -4.72 -2.43 -57.64
C LYS A 463 -6.03 -1.73 -57.26
#